data_31dcb862421e66c2c44a5abed161460c
#
_entry.id   31dcb862421e66c2c44a5abed161460c
#
_cell.length_a   1.000
_cell.length_b   1.000
_cell.length_c   1.000
_cell.angle_alpha   90.00
_cell.angle_beta   90.00
_cell.angle_gamma   90.00
#
_symmetry.space_group_name_H-M   'P 1'
#
loop_
_entity.id
_entity.type
_entity.pdbx_description
1 polymer ?
#
loop_
_entity_poly.entity_id
_entity_poly.type
_entity_poly.pdbx_seq_one_letter_code
_entity_poly.pdbx_strand_id
1 'polypeptide(L)'
;MFVLADLILIRHGQSVWNAENRFTGWTDVDLSDRGVKEAEEAGIELRNQVIDVIHTSDLIRAKRTAEIIILANVCSKETVTKSDWRLNERNYGALQGLNKAETAEKHGAEQVRIWRRSFDVAPPEGE
;
A
#
# COMPACT_ATOMS: atom_id res chain seq x y z
N MET A 1 27.88 -8.47 -21.91
CA MET A 1 27.59 -7.28 -21.09
C MET A 1 26.59 -7.65 -20.02
N PHE A 2 26.85 -7.32 -18.77
CA PHE A 2 25.92 -7.51 -17.67
C PHE A 2 25.19 -6.20 -17.38
N VAL A 3 23.88 -6.23 -17.32
CA VAL A 3 23.07 -5.10 -16.88
C VAL A 3 22.61 -5.38 -15.45
N LEU A 4 22.98 -4.52 -14.52
CA LEU A 4 22.55 -4.59 -13.13
C LEU A 4 21.43 -3.57 -12.90
N ALA A 5 20.39 -4.01 -12.25
CA ALA A 5 19.30 -3.14 -11.83
C ALA A 5 18.98 -3.40 -10.35
N ASP A 6 18.74 -2.34 -9.61
CA ASP A 6 18.30 -2.41 -8.24
C ASP A 6 16.77 -2.40 -8.19
N LEU A 7 16.18 -3.27 -7.40
CA LEU A 7 14.76 -3.27 -7.10
C LEU A 7 14.56 -2.83 -5.66
N ILE A 8 13.80 -1.77 -5.48
CA ILE A 8 13.43 -1.23 -4.16
C ILE A 8 11.95 -1.50 -3.95
N LEU A 9 11.61 -2.23 -2.90
CA LEU A 9 10.24 -2.52 -2.51
C LEU A 9 9.88 -1.70 -1.28
N ILE A 10 8.81 -0.92 -1.39
CA ILE A 10 8.33 -0.06 -0.31
C ILE A 10 6.85 -0.30 -0.10
N ARG A 11 6.46 -0.51 1.16
CA ARG A 11 5.06 -0.48 1.54
C ARG A 11 4.59 0.97 1.70
N HIS A 12 3.37 1.28 1.28
CA HIS A 12 2.76 2.58 1.54
C HIS A 12 2.73 2.90 3.04
N GLY A 13 2.72 4.17 3.39
CA GLY A 13 2.55 4.63 4.77
C GLY A 13 1.19 4.22 5.34
N GLN A 14 1.05 4.33 6.66
CA GLN A 14 -0.21 4.03 7.34
C GLN A 14 -1.38 4.81 6.70
N SER A 15 -2.44 4.11 6.31
CA SER A 15 -3.68 4.74 5.88
C SER A 15 -4.58 5.08 7.07
N VAL A 16 -5.56 5.94 6.86
CA VAL A 16 -6.56 6.28 7.88
C VAL A 16 -7.25 5.02 8.41
N TRP A 17 -7.61 4.09 7.53
CA TRP A 17 -8.25 2.84 7.96
C TRP A 17 -7.28 1.81 8.57
N ASN A 18 -5.99 1.84 8.22
CA ASN A 18 -5.00 1.06 8.98
C ASN A 18 -4.95 1.54 10.44
N ALA A 19 -4.97 2.84 10.66
CA ALA A 19 -4.99 3.42 12.01
C ALA A 19 -6.23 3.02 12.81
N GLU A 20 -7.37 2.87 12.13
CA GLU A 20 -8.66 2.45 12.72
C GLU A 20 -8.84 0.93 12.78
N ASN A 21 -7.84 0.14 12.38
CA ASN A 21 -7.90 -1.33 12.30
C ASN A 21 -9.10 -1.84 11.46
N ARG A 22 -9.30 -1.24 10.31
CA ARG A 22 -10.38 -1.60 9.37
C ARG A 22 -9.80 -2.26 8.11
N PHE A 23 -10.58 -3.15 7.52
CA PHE A 23 -10.26 -3.72 6.21
C PHE A 23 -10.35 -2.63 5.14
N THR A 24 -9.29 -2.44 4.38
CA THR A 24 -9.22 -1.40 3.35
C THR A 24 -9.39 -1.97 1.94
N GLY A 25 -8.51 -2.86 1.53
CA GLY A 25 -8.55 -3.46 0.19
C GLY A 25 -8.54 -2.42 -0.92
N TRP A 26 -9.56 -2.44 -1.76
CA TRP A 26 -9.69 -1.50 -2.90
C TRP A 26 -10.40 -0.19 -2.56
N THR A 27 -10.89 -0.03 -1.34
CA THR A 27 -11.40 1.27 -0.91
C THR A 27 -10.26 2.28 -0.92
N ASP A 28 -10.46 3.40 -1.60
CA ASP A 28 -9.40 4.37 -1.89
C ASP A 28 -9.22 5.37 -0.73
N VAL A 29 -8.68 4.87 0.36
CA VAL A 29 -8.44 5.62 1.60
C VAL A 29 -7.04 6.21 1.58
N ASP A 30 -6.92 7.48 1.96
CA ASP A 30 -5.67 8.23 1.99
C ASP A 30 -4.79 7.84 3.19
N LEU A 31 -3.57 8.36 3.20
CA LEU A 31 -2.63 8.24 4.31
C LEU A 31 -3.15 8.99 5.54
N SER A 32 -2.86 8.44 6.73
CA SER A 32 -2.95 9.16 7.98
C SER A 32 -1.77 10.14 8.12
N ASP A 33 -1.83 11.03 9.10
CA ASP A 33 -0.70 11.92 9.41
C ASP A 33 0.59 11.14 9.71
N ARG A 34 0.47 10.02 10.40
CA ARG A 34 1.59 9.11 10.63
C ARG A 34 2.10 8.50 9.33
N GLY A 35 1.22 8.10 8.42
CA GLY A 35 1.60 7.55 7.12
C GLY A 35 2.36 8.54 6.26
N VAL A 36 2.01 9.82 6.32
CA VAL A 36 2.75 10.90 5.66
C VAL A 36 4.18 11.00 6.22
N LYS A 37 4.33 10.98 7.55
CA LYS A 37 5.65 11.00 8.19
C LYS A 37 6.49 9.79 7.83
N GLU A 38 5.89 8.61 7.80
CA GLU A 38 6.58 7.38 7.38
C GLU A 38 7.10 7.49 5.93
N ALA A 39 6.30 8.06 5.03
CA ALA A 39 6.72 8.31 3.65
C ALA A 39 7.84 9.36 3.56
N GLU A 40 7.79 10.43 4.37
CA GLU A 40 8.84 11.43 4.46
C GLU A 40 10.16 10.83 4.95
N GLU A 41 10.13 9.98 5.97
CA GLU A 41 11.30 9.27 6.50
C GLU A 41 11.91 8.34 5.45
N ALA A 42 11.08 7.57 4.74
CA ALA A 42 11.52 6.73 3.63
C ALA A 42 12.17 7.56 2.51
N GLY A 43 11.60 8.71 2.20
CA GLY A 43 12.15 9.66 1.23
C GLY A 43 13.53 10.17 1.62
N ILE A 44 13.74 10.46 2.91
CA ILE A 44 15.04 10.88 3.44
C ILE A 44 16.07 9.76 3.31
N GLU A 45 15.70 8.52 3.64
CA GLU A 45 16.59 7.36 3.48
C GLU A 45 17.00 7.14 2.03
N LEU A 46 16.10 7.38 1.09
CA LEU A 46 16.32 7.18 -0.34
C LEU A 46 16.78 8.44 -1.10
N ARG A 47 17.02 9.53 -0.41
CA ARG A 47 17.28 10.84 -1.06
C ARG A 47 18.43 10.85 -2.04
N ASN A 48 19.45 10.02 -1.82
CA ASN A 48 20.64 9.91 -2.67
C ASN A 48 20.61 8.69 -3.60
N GLN A 49 19.52 7.93 -3.60
CA GLN A 49 19.33 6.80 -4.49
C GLN A 49 18.78 7.28 -5.84
N VAL A 50 19.44 6.92 -6.92
CA VAL A 50 18.89 7.18 -8.26
C VAL A 50 17.69 6.27 -8.49
N ILE A 51 16.56 6.87 -8.81
CA ILE A 51 15.31 6.15 -9.09
C ILE A 51 14.88 6.49 -10.51
N ASP A 52 14.90 5.49 -11.38
CA ASP A 52 14.56 5.67 -12.81
C ASP A 52 13.06 5.52 -13.05
N VAL A 53 12.43 4.52 -12.41
CA VAL A 53 11.02 4.21 -12.59
C VAL A 53 10.39 3.87 -11.24
N ILE A 54 9.22 4.41 -10.99
CA ILE A 54 8.37 4.08 -9.85
C ILE A 54 7.11 3.39 -10.37
N HIS A 55 6.83 2.20 -9.86
CA HIS A 55 5.58 1.50 -10.09
C HIS A 55 4.70 1.58 -8.84
N THR A 56 3.47 2.00 -8.99
CA THR A 56 2.48 2.06 -7.91
C THR A 56 1.20 1.33 -8.30
N SER A 57 0.39 0.97 -7.30
CA SER A 57 -1.00 0.65 -7.53
C SER A 57 -1.79 1.92 -7.91
N ASP A 58 -3.06 1.75 -8.27
CA ASP A 58 -3.95 2.89 -8.55
C ASP A 58 -4.49 3.55 -7.28
N LEU A 59 -4.23 2.98 -6.11
CA LEU A 59 -4.73 3.49 -4.84
C LEU A 59 -3.96 4.74 -4.39
N ILE A 60 -4.70 5.74 -3.90
CA ILE A 60 -4.13 7.04 -3.53
C ILE A 60 -3.04 6.91 -2.46
N ARG A 61 -3.19 6.00 -1.49
CA ARG A 61 -2.18 5.80 -0.45
C ARG A 61 -0.82 5.37 -1.00
N ALA A 62 -0.81 4.57 -2.07
CA ALA A 62 0.43 4.15 -2.74
C ALA A 62 1.01 5.29 -3.60
N LYS A 63 0.19 5.95 -4.38
CA LYS A 63 0.60 7.09 -5.22
C LYS A 63 1.16 8.22 -4.37
N ARG A 64 0.49 8.56 -3.28
CA ARG A 64 0.91 9.64 -2.39
C ARG A 64 2.21 9.31 -1.67
N THR A 65 2.38 8.06 -1.22
CA THR A 65 3.66 7.60 -0.66
C THR A 65 4.80 7.80 -1.66
N ALA A 66 4.61 7.39 -2.92
CA ALA A 66 5.60 7.57 -3.98
C ALA A 66 5.92 9.05 -4.26
N GLU A 67 4.91 9.91 -4.31
CA GLU A 67 5.08 11.35 -4.49
C GLU A 67 5.92 11.99 -3.38
N ILE A 68 5.63 11.64 -2.14
CA ILE A 68 6.37 12.16 -0.97
C ILE A 68 7.82 11.70 -1.03
N ILE A 69 8.08 10.44 -1.36
CA ILE A 69 9.44 9.89 -1.47
C ILE A 69 10.24 10.61 -2.56
N ILE A 70 9.64 10.79 -3.74
CA ILE A 70 10.38 11.41 -4.86
C ILE A 70 10.64 12.91 -4.63
N LEU A 71 9.78 13.60 -3.89
CA LEU A 71 10.02 15.00 -3.53
C LEU A 71 11.27 15.18 -2.66
N ALA A 72 11.61 14.20 -1.84
CA ALA A 72 12.81 14.23 -1.01
C ALA A 72 14.09 13.80 -1.77
N ASN A 73 13.94 13.23 -2.95
CA ASN A 73 15.08 12.70 -3.73
C ASN A 73 15.85 13.84 -4.39
N VAL A 74 17.17 13.84 -4.20
CA VAL A 74 18.06 14.89 -4.75
C VAL A 74 18.85 14.44 -5.97
N CYS A 75 18.79 13.16 -6.32
CA CYS A 75 19.58 12.55 -7.40
C CYS A 75 18.78 12.28 -8.67
N SER A 76 17.48 12.00 -8.54
CA SER A 76 16.64 11.57 -9.65
C SER A 76 16.08 12.79 -10.39
N LYS A 77 16.45 12.95 -11.66
CA LYS A 77 16.06 14.11 -12.45
C LYS A 77 14.85 13.83 -13.35
N GLU A 78 14.70 12.60 -13.79
CA GLU A 78 13.69 12.19 -14.78
C GLU A 78 13.04 10.87 -14.38
N THR A 79 12.49 10.81 -13.16
CA THR A 79 11.79 9.62 -12.70
C THR A 79 10.43 9.49 -13.38
N VAL A 80 10.19 8.35 -14.01
CA VAL A 80 8.88 8.02 -14.60
C VAL A 80 8.06 7.25 -13.59
N THR A 81 6.85 7.71 -13.31
CA THR A 81 5.90 7.01 -12.44
C THR A 81 4.80 6.36 -13.26
N LYS A 82 4.60 5.07 -13.04
CA LYS A 82 3.58 4.26 -13.70
C LYS A 82 2.66 3.64 -12.65
N SER A 83 1.37 3.87 -12.77
CA SER A 83 0.36 3.24 -11.91
C SER A 83 -0.38 2.14 -12.67
N ASP A 84 -0.74 1.08 -11.95
CA ASP A 84 -1.44 -0.05 -12.53
C ASP A 84 -2.29 -0.73 -11.44
N TRP A 85 -3.58 -0.96 -11.75
CA TRP A 85 -4.51 -1.60 -10.82
C TRP A 85 -4.07 -3.02 -10.42
N ARG A 86 -3.30 -3.70 -11.25
CA ARG A 86 -2.78 -5.04 -10.96
C ARG A 86 -1.83 -5.08 -9.76
N LEU A 87 -1.30 -3.92 -9.36
CA LEU A 87 -0.51 -3.76 -8.15
C LEU A 87 -1.35 -3.41 -6.92
N ASN A 88 -2.66 -3.28 -7.08
CA ASN A 88 -3.54 -3.01 -5.95
C ASN A 88 -3.44 -4.11 -4.89
N GLU A 89 -3.64 -3.71 -3.65
CA GLU A 89 -3.85 -4.60 -2.54
C GLU A 89 -5.00 -5.57 -2.83
N ARG A 90 -5.03 -6.69 -2.12
CA ARG A 90 -6.15 -7.64 -2.16
C ARG A 90 -7.48 -6.92 -1.97
N ASN A 91 -8.44 -7.25 -2.80
CA ASN A 91 -9.83 -6.82 -2.61
C ASN A 91 -10.46 -7.65 -1.49
N TYR A 92 -11.01 -6.99 -0.48
CA TYR A 92 -11.66 -7.66 0.65
C TYR A 92 -13.19 -7.73 0.53
N GLY A 93 -13.75 -7.35 -0.63
CA GLY A 93 -15.18 -7.49 -0.91
C GLY A 93 -16.05 -6.83 0.17
N ALA A 94 -17.01 -7.58 0.70
CA ALA A 94 -17.94 -7.11 1.73
C ALA A 94 -17.27 -6.78 3.08
N LEU A 95 -16.02 -7.22 3.31
CA LEU A 95 -15.29 -6.90 4.54
C LEU A 95 -14.75 -5.47 4.54
N GLN A 96 -14.63 -4.83 3.39
CA GLN A 96 -14.07 -3.48 3.28
C GLN A 96 -14.84 -2.48 4.14
N GLY A 97 -14.13 -1.75 4.98
CA GLY A 97 -14.67 -0.81 5.95
C GLY A 97 -15.01 -1.41 7.31
N LEU A 98 -15.05 -2.71 7.45
CA LEU A 98 -15.35 -3.37 8.72
C LEU A 98 -14.12 -3.36 9.64
N ASN A 99 -14.35 -3.28 10.95
CA ASN A 99 -13.29 -3.42 11.94
C ASN A 99 -12.81 -4.86 11.99
N LYS A 100 -11.49 -5.06 11.99
CA LYS A 100 -10.88 -6.41 11.94
C LYS A 100 -11.15 -7.22 13.20
N ALA A 101 -11.09 -6.59 14.38
CA ALA A 101 -11.33 -7.26 15.65
C ALA A 101 -12.81 -7.67 15.79
N GLU A 102 -13.74 -6.79 15.48
CA GLU A 102 -15.18 -7.07 15.49
C GLU A 102 -15.55 -8.17 14.48
N THR A 103 -14.93 -8.16 13.32
CA THR A 103 -15.12 -9.20 12.30
C THR A 103 -14.61 -10.55 12.80
N ALA A 104 -13.48 -10.58 13.51
CA ALA A 104 -12.94 -11.79 14.12
C ALA A 104 -13.84 -12.33 15.24
N GLU A 105 -14.47 -11.46 16.03
CA GLU A 105 -15.45 -11.86 17.03
C GLU A 105 -16.69 -12.50 16.40
N LYS A 106 -17.16 -11.93 15.29
CA LYS A 106 -18.36 -12.41 14.59
C LYS A 106 -18.14 -13.70 13.80
N HIS A 107 -17.02 -13.84 13.11
CA HIS A 107 -16.74 -14.95 12.18
C HIS A 107 -15.68 -15.92 12.69
N GLY A 108 -15.01 -15.63 13.79
CA GLY A 108 -13.86 -16.36 14.29
C GLY A 108 -12.54 -15.88 13.71
N ALA A 109 -11.49 -15.88 14.54
CA ALA A 109 -10.17 -15.42 14.16
C ALA A 109 -9.55 -16.25 12.99
N GLU A 110 -9.80 -17.56 12.99
CA GLU A 110 -9.28 -18.46 11.95
C GLU A 110 -9.92 -18.17 10.58
N GLN A 111 -11.24 -17.94 10.52
CA GLN A 111 -11.91 -17.59 9.28
C GLN A 111 -11.41 -16.25 8.73
N VAL A 112 -11.19 -15.26 9.59
CA VAL A 112 -10.63 -13.95 9.19
C VAL A 112 -9.19 -14.12 8.69
N ARG A 113 -8.39 -14.95 9.36
CA ARG A 113 -7.03 -15.26 8.91
C ARG A 113 -7.03 -15.86 7.50
N ILE A 114 -7.94 -16.78 7.21
CA ILE A 114 -8.10 -17.41 5.89
C ILE A 114 -8.44 -16.34 4.84
N TRP A 115 -9.43 -15.47 5.10
CA TRP A 115 -9.79 -14.39 4.16
C TRP A 115 -8.64 -13.40 3.92
N ARG A 116 -7.79 -13.16 4.92
CA ARG A 116 -6.66 -12.23 4.81
C ARG A 116 -5.44 -12.83 4.12
N ARG A 117 -5.21 -14.12 4.26
CA ARG A 117 -3.93 -14.77 3.92
C ARG A 117 -4.02 -15.85 2.87
N SER A 118 -5.15 -16.52 2.73
CA SER A 118 -5.32 -17.55 1.71
C SER A 118 -5.28 -16.94 0.31
N PHE A 119 -4.67 -17.67 -0.60
CA PHE A 119 -4.61 -17.24 -1.98
C PHE A 119 -5.83 -17.69 -2.81
N ASP A 120 -6.50 -18.74 -2.36
CA ASP A 120 -7.59 -19.42 -3.07
C ASP A 120 -8.98 -19.28 -2.41
N VAL A 121 -9.03 -18.74 -1.19
CA VAL A 121 -10.31 -18.47 -0.49
C VAL A 121 -10.59 -16.98 -0.49
N ALA A 122 -11.56 -16.58 -1.30
CA ALA A 122 -11.97 -15.19 -1.39
C ALA A 122 -12.76 -14.76 -0.15
N PRO A 123 -12.65 -13.49 0.29
CA PRO A 123 -13.59 -12.90 1.24
C PRO A 123 -15.00 -12.81 0.62
N PRO A 124 -16.05 -12.58 1.46
CA PRO A 124 -17.42 -12.43 0.94
C PRO A 124 -17.51 -11.34 -0.13
N GLU A 125 -18.28 -11.60 -1.17
CA GLU A 125 -18.48 -10.62 -2.24
C GLU A 125 -19.18 -9.37 -1.69
N GLY A 126 -18.68 -8.20 -2.08
CA GLY A 126 -19.33 -6.92 -1.85
C GLY A 126 -20.41 -6.66 -2.90
N GLU A 127 -21.36 -5.78 -2.55
CA GLU A 127 -22.36 -5.26 -3.51
C GLU A 127 -21.72 -4.38 -4.59
#